data_7c46a8f1839bf5f0874959fbcdec4e51
#
_entry.id   7c46a8f1839bf5f0874959fbcdec4e51
#
_cell.length_a   1.000
_cell.length_b   1.000
_cell.length_c   1.000
_cell.angle_alpha   90.00
_cell.angle_beta   90.00
_cell.angle_gamma   90.00
#
_symmetry.space_group_name_H-M   'P 1'
#
loop_
_entity.id
_entity.type
_entity.pdbx_description
1 polymer ?
#
loop_
_entity_poly.entity_id
_entity_poly.type
_entity_poly.pdbx_seq_one_letter_code
_entity_poly.pdbx_strand_id
1 'polypeptide(L)'
;MKQTGVGHSIREVSGDRGFDSKPNRDLLEKGAIYNGICPKAPTELKKRMKDGKFVELQKRRSQTEARIGIFKNGFLGSPLLSKGHANQEREVAWSVLAHNLWVIARLPRAKAKPKALAKAS
;
A
#
# COMPACT_ATOMS: atom_id res chain seq x y z
N MET A 1 2.04 -14.56 -18.43
CA MET A 1 2.66 -13.40 -17.76
C MET A 1 3.97 -13.83 -17.13
N LYS A 2 5.11 -13.34 -17.62
CA LYS A 2 6.42 -13.59 -16.98
C LYS A 2 6.48 -12.77 -15.70
N GLN A 3 6.57 -13.44 -14.56
CA GLN A 3 6.85 -12.78 -13.29
C GLN A 3 8.24 -12.13 -13.40
N THR A 4 8.28 -10.81 -13.39
CA THR A 4 9.53 -10.07 -13.20
C THR A 4 10.00 -10.36 -11.78
N GLY A 5 11.08 -11.12 -11.68
CA GLY A 5 11.59 -11.65 -10.44
C GLY A 5 12.13 -10.56 -9.51
N VAL A 6 11.28 -10.08 -8.64
CA VAL A 6 11.72 -9.55 -7.36
C VAL A 6 11.49 -10.70 -6.36
N GLY A 7 12.57 -11.32 -5.90
CA GLY A 7 12.56 -12.55 -5.11
C GLY A 7 12.01 -12.39 -3.68
N HIS A 8 10.85 -11.74 -3.54
CA HIS A 8 10.14 -11.66 -2.29
C HIS A 8 8.94 -12.60 -2.32
N SER A 9 8.98 -13.66 -1.50
CA SER A 9 7.83 -14.52 -1.31
C SER A 9 6.71 -13.71 -0.64
N ILE A 10 5.52 -13.70 -1.26
CA ILE A 10 4.32 -13.09 -0.68
C ILE A 10 3.92 -13.94 0.53
N ARG A 11 3.88 -13.33 1.71
CA ARG A 11 3.52 -14.01 2.97
C ARG A 11 2.10 -13.70 3.42
N GLU A 12 1.56 -12.58 3.00
CA GLU A 12 0.24 -12.13 3.41
C GLU A 12 -0.41 -11.27 2.30
N VAL A 13 -1.71 -11.37 2.18
CA VAL A 13 -2.51 -10.60 1.23
C VAL A 13 -3.67 -9.96 1.98
N SER A 14 -3.91 -8.68 1.75
CA SER A 14 -5.13 -8.00 2.20
C SER A 14 -5.93 -7.53 0.99
N GLY A 15 -7.24 -7.55 1.10
CA GLY A 15 -8.12 -7.17 0.01
C GLY A 15 -9.51 -6.79 0.48
N ASP A 16 -10.26 -6.19 -0.44
CA ASP A 16 -11.66 -5.84 -0.22
C ASP A 16 -12.55 -7.08 -0.30
N ARG A 17 -13.79 -6.93 0.18
CA ARG A 17 -14.85 -7.97 0.15
C ARG A 17 -15.09 -8.53 -1.26
N GLY A 18 -14.87 -7.72 -2.29
CA GLY A 18 -14.99 -8.17 -3.68
C GLY A 18 -14.09 -9.35 -4.03
N PHE A 19 -12.93 -9.46 -3.38
CA PHE A 19 -11.96 -10.54 -3.59
C PHE A 19 -12.24 -11.78 -2.74
N ASP A 20 -13.22 -11.75 -1.83
CA ASP A 20 -13.60 -12.89 -1.01
C ASP A 20 -14.39 -13.91 -1.84
N SER A 21 -13.69 -14.84 -2.45
CA SER A 21 -14.21 -15.95 -3.23
C SER A 21 -13.56 -17.27 -2.85
N LYS A 22 -14.25 -18.39 -3.07
CA LYS A 22 -13.69 -19.72 -2.79
C LYS A 22 -12.38 -19.96 -3.54
N PRO A 23 -12.28 -19.70 -4.87
CA PRO A 23 -11.02 -19.87 -5.60
C PRO A 23 -9.85 -19.08 -5.01
N ASN A 24 -10.10 -17.85 -4.58
CA ASN A 24 -9.06 -17.01 -3.97
C ASN A 24 -8.60 -17.56 -2.61
N ARG A 25 -9.52 -18.03 -1.79
CA ARG A 25 -9.19 -18.68 -0.50
C ARG A 25 -8.35 -19.92 -0.70
N ASP A 26 -8.77 -20.79 -1.63
CA ASP A 26 -8.06 -22.03 -1.96
C ASP A 26 -6.64 -21.74 -2.50
N LEU A 27 -6.50 -20.68 -3.30
CA LEU A 27 -5.21 -20.25 -3.81
C LEU A 27 -4.26 -19.78 -2.70
N LEU A 28 -4.76 -18.97 -1.77
CA LEU A 28 -3.98 -18.46 -0.65
C LEU A 28 -3.57 -19.59 0.30
N GLU A 29 -4.47 -20.53 0.56
CA GLU A 29 -4.21 -21.70 1.40
C GLU A 29 -3.13 -22.60 0.79
N LYS A 30 -3.24 -22.91 -0.51
CA LYS A 30 -2.21 -23.69 -1.25
C LYS A 30 -0.85 -23.01 -1.24
N GLY A 31 -0.82 -21.68 -1.28
CA GLY A 31 0.41 -20.89 -1.22
C GLY A 31 0.96 -20.66 0.19
N ALA A 32 0.31 -21.18 1.23
CA ALA A 32 0.60 -20.88 2.64
C ALA A 32 0.66 -19.37 2.92
N ILE A 33 -0.19 -18.59 2.23
CA ILE A 33 -0.25 -17.13 2.31
C ILE A 33 -1.35 -16.75 3.30
N TYR A 34 -1.03 -15.87 4.24
CA TYR A 34 -2.03 -15.38 5.19
C TYR A 34 -3.12 -14.60 4.48
N ASN A 35 -4.37 -15.06 4.65
CA ASN A 35 -5.53 -14.45 4.03
C ASN A 35 -6.05 -13.26 4.88
N GLY A 36 -5.71 -12.04 4.51
CA GLY A 36 -6.23 -10.79 5.09
C GLY A 36 -7.37 -10.17 4.28
N ILE A 37 -8.01 -10.91 3.35
CA ILE A 37 -9.17 -10.41 2.60
C ILE A 37 -10.37 -10.25 3.55
N CYS A 38 -11.07 -9.12 3.42
CA CYS A 38 -12.27 -8.86 4.21
C CYS A 38 -13.39 -9.85 3.82
N PRO A 39 -13.91 -10.67 4.75
CA PRO A 39 -14.95 -11.64 4.41
C PRO A 39 -16.28 -10.96 4.11
N LYS A 40 -17.06 -11.58 3.22
CA LYS A 40 -18.43 -11.14 2.88
C LYS A 40 -19.41 -11.36 4.03
N ALA A 41 -19.27 -12.49 4.73
CA ALA A 41 -20.15 -12.86 5.82
C ALA A 41 -19.86 -12.04 7.10
N PRO A 42 -20.86 -11.34 7.67
CA PRO A 42 -20.66 -10.53 8.87
C PRO A 42 -20.22 -11.35 10.10
N THR A 43 -20.66 -12.57 10.20
CA THR A 43 -20.30 -13.51 11.28
C THR A 43 -18.82 -13.87 11.23
N GLU A 44 -18.32 -14.13 10.04
CA GLU A 44 -16.89 -14.42 9.78
C GLU A 44 -16.03 -13.18 10.06
N LEU A 45 -16.51 -12.00 9.64
CA LEU A 45 -15.84 -10.73 9.92
C LEU A 45 -15.68 -10.50 11.43
N LYS A 46 -16.73 -10.72 12.22
CA LYS A 46 -16.67 -10.60 13.69
C LYS A 46 -15.64 -11.53 14.31
N LYS A 47 -15.49 -12.75 13.79
CA LYS A 47 -14.46 -13.69 14.26
C LYS A 47 -13.06 -13.19 13.92
N ARG A 48 -12.85 -12.72 12.68
CA ARG A 48 -11.55 -12.23 12.20
C ARG A 48 -11.11 -10.93 12.85
N MET A 49 -12.05 -10.09 13.28
CA MET A 49 -11.72 -8.87 14.04
C MET A 49 -11.12 -9.14 15.42
N LYS A 50 -11.14 -10.38 15.89
CA LYS A 50 -10.41 -10.80 17.12
C LYS A 50 -8.94 -11.13 16.83
N ASP A 51 -8.57 -11.33 15.59
CA ASP A 51 -7.20 -11.58 15.16
C ASP A 51 -6.48 -10.23 14.93
N GLY A 52 -5.50 -9.94 15.78
CA GLY A 52 -4.71 -8.70 15.72
C GLY A 52 -4.01 -8.51 14.39
N LYS A 53 -3.52 -9.59 13.76
CA LYS A 53 -2.88 -9.53 12.44
C LYS A 53 -3.86 -9.12 11.35
N PHE A 54 -5.08 -9.66 11.39
CA PHE A 54 -6.14 -9.27 10.46
C PHE A 54 -6.48 -7.79 10.61
N VAL A 55 -6.66 -7.31 11.82
CA VAL A 55 -6.97 -5.90 12.11
C VAL A 55 -5.86 -4.97 11.60
N GLU A 56 -4.60 -5.33 11.81
CA GLU A 56 -3.46 -4.56 11.30
C GLU A 56 -3.46 -4.46 9.78
N LEU A 57 -3.70 -5.57 9.08
CA LEU A 57 -3.78 -5.58 7.62
C LEU A 57 -4.94 -4.72 7.09
N GLN A 58 -6.12 -4.77 7.74
CA GLN A 58 -7.24 -3.91 7.36
C GLN A 58 -6.92 -2.42 7.60
N LYS A 59 -6.23 -2.09 8.68
CA LYS A 59 -5.76 -0.72 8.95
C LYS A 59 -4.78 -0.23 7.89
N ARG A 60 -3.80 -1.06 7.50
CA ARG A 60 -2.86 -0.74 6.42
C ARG A 60 -3.59 -0.52 5.08
N ARG A 61 -4.59 -1.35 4.77
CA ARG A 61 -5.42 -1.17 3.57
C ARG A 61 -6.12 0.19 3.57
N SER A 62 -6.78 0.55 4.66
CA SER A 62 -7.44 1.85 4.80
C SER A 62 -6.46 3.03 4.65
N GLN A 63 -5.26 2.90 5.18
CA GLN A 63 -4.20 3.92 4.98
C GLN A 63 -3.77 4.02 3.52
N THR A 64 -3.70 2.91 2.80
CA THR A 64 -3.37 2.89 1.37
C THR A 64 -4.47 3.56 0.55
N GLU A 65 -5.74 3.29 0.85
CA GLU A 65 -6.89 3.95 0.19
C GLU A 65 -6.89 5.46 0.43
N ALA A 66 -6.60 5.89 1.67
CA ALA A 66 -6.47 7.31 1.99
C ALA A 66 -5.33 7.97 1.20
N ARG A 67 -4.17 7.32 1.07
CA ARG A 67 -3.04 7.81 0.28
C ARG A 67 -3.38 7.90 -1.21
N ILE A 68 -4.08 6.89 -1.76
CA ILE A 68 -4.56 6.91 -3.14
C ILE A 68 -5.54 8.08 -3.33
N GLY A 69 -6.42 8.34 -2.37
CA GLY A 69 -7.33 9.48 -2.39
C GLY A 69 -6.59 10.82 -2.43
N ILE A 70 -5.58 10.99 -1.58
CA ILE A 70 -4.71 12.19 -1.58
C ILE A 70 -4.00 12.34 -2.93
N PHE A 71 -3.45 11.25 -3.47
CA PHE A 71 -2.78 11.26 -4.76
C PHE A 71 -3.71 11.67 -5.89
N LYS A 72 -4.88 11.04 -5.98
CA LYS A 72 -5.87 11.33 -7.02
C LYS A 72 -6.36 12.78 -6.97
N ASN A 73 -6.67 13.27 -5.78
CA ASN A 73 -7.28 14.59 -5.63
C ASN A 73 -6.25 15.73 -5.61
N GLY A 74 -5.05 15.49 -5.09
CA GLY A 74 -4.03 16.52 -4.90
C GLY A 74 -2.98 16.61 -6.00
N PHE A 75 -2.68 15.50 -6.68
CA PHE A 75 -1.55 15.43 -7.61
C PHE A 75 -1.96 15.02 -9.03
N LEU A 76 -2.81 14.03 -9.17
CA LEU A 76 -3.21 13.54 -10.48
C LEU A 76 -4.29 14.42 -11.11
N GLY A 77 -5.23 14.92 -10.30
CA GLY A 77 -6.42 15.58 -10.78
C GLY A 77 -7.43 14.59 -11.39
N SER A 78 -8.60 15.07 -11.74
CA SER A 78 -9.64 14.26 -12.39
C SER A 78 -10.53 15.14 -13.23
N PRO A 79 -10.81 14.78 -14.48
CA PRO A 79 -10.22 13.68 -15.27
C PRO A 79 -8.82 13.99 -15.81
N LEU A 80 -8.08 12.95 -16.25
CA LEU A 80 -6.84 13.16 -17.02
C LEU A 80 -7.16 13.92 -18.31
N LEU A 81 -6.54 15.08 -18.50
CA LEU A 81 -6.82 15.95 -19.63
C LEU A 81 -6.05 15.55 -20.89
N SER A 82 -4.96 14.81 -20.73
CA SER A 82 -4.13 14.37 -21.85
C SER A 82 -4.79 13.26 -22.66
N LYS A 83 -4.71 13.39 -24.00
CA LYS A 83 -5.20 12.36 -24.93
C LYS A 83 -4.07 11.41 -25.31
N GLY A 84 -4.41 10.13 -25.43
CA GLY A 84 -3.49 9.07 -25.81
C GLY A 84 -2.72 8.48 -24.63
N HIS A 85 -2.49 7.14 -24.71
CA HIS A 85 -1.92 6.36 -23.62
C HIS A 85 -0.55 6.87 -23.14
N ALA A 86 0.36 7.18 -24.09
CA ALA A 86 1.70 7.67 -23.75
C ALA A 86 1.69 9.02 -23.01
N ASN A 87 0.74 9.91 -23.32
CA ASN A 87 0.63 11.18 -22.62
C ASN A 87 0.02 10.99 -21.23
N GLN A 88 -0.97 10.10 -21.10
CA GLN A 88 -1.57 9.75 -19.84
C GLN A 88 -0.55 9.10 -18.90
N GLU A 89 0.28 8.19 -19.41
CA GLU A 89 1.39 7.60 -18.63
C GLU A 89 2.38 8.65 -18.12
N ARG A 90 2.75 9.63 -18.96
CA ARG A 90 3.62 10.74 -18.55
C ARG A 90 2.97 11.59 -17.45
N GLU A 91 1.70 11.92 -17.60
CA GLU A 91 0.95 12.73 -16.62
C GLU A 91 0.89 12.00 -15.26
N VAL A 92 0.61 10.69 -15.28
CA VAL A 92 0.65 9.86 -14.07
C VAL A 92 2.06 9.81 -13.48
N ALA A 93 3.09 9.61 -14.30
CA ALA A 93 4.48 9.54 -13.82
C ALA A 93 4.95 10.83 -13.15
N TRP A 94 4.63 12.00 -13.74
CA TRP A 94 4.92 13.30 -13.12
C TRP A 94 4.15 13.50 -11.80
N SER A 95 2.89 13.09 -11.76
CA SER A 95 2.08 13.16 -10.55
C SER A 95 2.63 12.27 -9.43
N VAL A 96 3.10 11.06 -9.76
CA VAL A 96 3.76 10.16 -8.80
C VAL A 96 5.06 10.78 -8.28
N LEU A 97 5.88 11.36 -9.16
CA LEU A 97 7.11 12.02 -8.77
C LEU A 97 6.84 13.20 -7.82
N ALA A 98 5.90 14.07 -8.17
CA ALA A 98 5.51 15.21 -7.35
C ALA A 98 4.99 14.76 -5.96
N HIS A 99 4.15 13.74 -5.92
CA HIS A 99 3.66 13.16 -4.67
C HIS A 99 4.81 12.61 -3.81
N ASN A 100 5.74 11.86 -4.41
CA ASN A 100 6.86 11.29 -3.67
C ASN A 100 7.79 12.39 -3.11
N LEU A 101 8.09 13.42 -3.88
CA LEU A 101 8.85 14.58 -3.41
C LEU A 101 8.15 15.30 -2.25
N TRP A 102 6.83 15.48 -2.35
CA TRP A 102 6.02 16.07 -1.28
C TRP A 102 6.05 15.22 0.00
N VAL A 103 5.98 13.89 -0.11
CA VAL A 103 6.10 12.97 1.04
C VAL A 103 7.49 13.09 1.67
N ILE A 104 8.56 13.07 0.86
CA ILE A 104 9.94 13.20 1.34
C ILE A 104 10.15 14.53 2.06
N ALA A 105 9.63 15.64 1.52
CA ALA A 105 9.75 16.97 2.12
C ALA A 105 9.07 17.07 3.50
N ARG A 106 8.09 16.22 3.77
CA ARG A 106 7.36 16.14 5.06
C ARG A 106 7.94 15.15 6.06
N LEU A 107 8.91 14.33 5.65
CA LEU A 107 9.57 13.45 6.59
C LEU A 107 10.32 14.27 7.65
N PRO A 108 10.21 13.89 8.93
CA PRO A 108 10.98 14.55 9.98
C PRO A 108 12.47 14.44 9.62
N ARG A 109 13.17 15.58 9.56
CA ARG A 109 14.61 15.54 9.43
C ARG A 109 15.18 14.81 10.64
N ALA A 110 15.95 13.75 10.39
CA ALA A 110 16.70 13.09 11.46
C ALA A 110 17.51 14.18 12.17
N LYS A 111 17.25 14.40 13.47
CA LYS A 111 18.05 15.30 14.27
C LYS A 111 19.49 14.77 14.18
N ALA A 112 20.38 15.53 13.55
CA ALA A 112 21.80 15.22 13.55
C ALA A 112 22.21 15.10 15.01
N LYS A 113 22.66 13.90 15.43
CA LYS A 113 23.26 13.74 16.76
C LYS A 113 24.42 14.73 16.80
N PRO A 114 24.48 15.63 17.80
CA PRO A 114 25.65 16.48 17.93
C PRO A 114 26.86 15.55 18.03
N LYS A 115 27.81 15.71 17.11
CA LYS A 115 29.13 15.07 17.27
C LYS A 115 29.63 15.48 18.62
N ALA A 116 29.75 14.52 19.54
CA ALA A 116 30.46 14.74 20.79
C ALA A 116 31.85 15.29 20.39
N LEU A 117 32.14 16.54 20.77
CA LEU A 117 33.49 17.06 20.64
C LEU A 117 34.37 16.10 21.44
N ALA A 118 35.21 15.39 20.75
CA ALA A 118 36.28 14.66 21.39
C ALA A 118 37.09 15.70 22.16
N LYS A 119 37.02 15.66 23.50
CA LYS A 119 37.94 16.41 24.35
C LYS A 119 39.32 15.86 24.07
N ALA A 120 40.09 16.57 23.29
CA ALA A 120 41.53 16.42 23.27
C ALA A 120 42.03 16.90 24.63
N SER A 121 42.54 15.92 25.42
CA SER A 121 43.41 16.20 26.57
C SER A 121 44.84 16.18 26.09
#